data_7b4b3512c28f485c928bb4854b9716cc
#
_entry.id   7b4b3512c28f485c928bb4854b9716cc
#
_cell.length_a   1.000
_cell.length_b   1.000
_cell.length_c   1.000
_cell.angle_alpha   90.00
_cell.angle_beta   90.00
_cell.angle_gamma   90.00
#
_symmetry.space_group_name_H-M   'P 1'
#
loop_
_entity.id
_entity.type
_entity.pdbx_description
1 polymer ?
#
loop_
_entity_poly.entity_id
_entity_poly.type
_entity_poly.pdbx_seq_one_letter_code
_entity_poly.pdbx_strand_id
1 'polypeptide(L)'
;MANTQAVETQAVTDTASVGEKNALRKAHDYLNYTAFSYTGLIGQLEYEGFTTEEATYAVDNCGADWFEQAEKKAADYLNYSAFSYTGLIGQLEYEGFTTEEATRAADNCGADWNEQAVKKAKEYLDYSSFSRSGLISQLKYEGFTTEQAEYGVTQNGL
;
A
#
# COMPACT_ATOMS: atom_id res chain seq x y z
N MET A 1 30.81 13.48 26.37
CA MET A 1 30.05 14.27 25.39
C MET A 1 28.58 13.94 25.57
N ALA A 2 27.87 14.85 26.20
CA ALA A 2 26.50 14.62 26.61
C ALA A 2 25.51 14.76 25.47
N ASN A 3 24.70 13.84 25.37
CA ASN A 3 23.50 13.50 24.67
C ASN A 3 22.51 14.68 24.49
N THR A 4 22.80 15.57 23.52
CA THR A 4 21.96 16.74 23.23
C THR A 4 20.71 16.35 22.43
N GLN A 5 20.70 15.20 21.74
CA GLN A 5 19.56 14.75 20.93
C GLN A 5 18.38 14.23 21.75
N ALA A 6 18.63 13.60 22.90
CA ALA A 6 17.57 13.08 23.76
C ALA A 6 16.76 14.18 24.46
N VAL A 7 17.40 15.34 24.70
CA VAL A 7 16.77 16.49 25.37
C VAL A 7 15.85 17.26 24.42
N GLU A 8 16.24 17.38 23.13
CA GLU A 8 15.39 18.02 22.12
C GLU A 8 14.13 17.24 21.79
N THR A 9 14.24 15.91 21.70
CA THR A 9 13.07 15.05 21.43
C THR A 9 12.05 15.08 22.58
N GLN A 10 12.51 15.17 23.83
CA GLN A 10 11.66 15.26 25.00
C GLN A 10 10.97 16.63 25.13
N ALA A 11 11.65 17.70 24.76
CA ALA A 11 11.08 19.05 24.77
C ALA A 11 9.95 19.24 23.74
N VAL A 12 10.06 18.62 22.57
CA VAL A 12 9.01 18.67 21.52
C VAL A 12 7.76 17.91 21.96
N THR A 13 7.90 16.77 22.65
CA THR A 13 6.75 16.01 23.16
C THR A 13 6.03 16.68 24.32
N ASP A 14 6.73 17.47 25.15
CA ASP A 14 6.12 18.18 26.28
C ASP A 14 5.26 19.39 25.87
N THR A 15 5.48 19.95 24.67
CA THR A 15 4.70 21.08 24.14
C THR A 15 3.45 20.64 23.36
N ALA A 16 3.27 19.37 23.06
CA ALA A 16 2.12 18.85 22.34
C ALA A 16 0.82 19.01 23.15
N SER A 17 -0.25 19.40 22.46
CA SER A 17 -1.58 19.50 23.06
C SER A 17 -2.12 18.12 23.45
N VAL A 18 -3.17 18.08 24.26
CA VAL A 18 -3.85 16.82 24.62
C VAL A 18 -4.42 16.15 23.35
N GLY A 19 -4.98 16.93 22.43
CA GLY A 19 -5.49 16.42 21.14
C GLY A 19 -4.38 15.78 20.30
N GLU A 20 -3.24 16.45 20.16
CA GLU A 20 -2.07 15.92 19.45
C GLU A 20 -1.56 14.60 20.06
N LYS A 21 -1.46 14.55 21.39
CA LYS A 21 -1.05 13.33 22.11
C LYS A 21 -2.05 12.18 21.92
N ASN A 22 -3.35 12.47 21.91
CA ASN A 22 -4.39 11.49 21.67
C ASN A 22 -4.38 11.00 20.20
N ALA A 23 -4.21 11.90 19.26
CA ALA A 23 -4.08 11.58 17.84
C ALA A 23 -2.85 10.68 17.59
N LEU A 24 -1.72 10.98 18.23
CA LEU A 24 -0.49 10.17 18.13
C LEU A 24 -0.71 8.74 18.66
N ARG A 25 -1.36 8.59 19.80
CA ARG A 25 -1.70 7.26 20.32
C ARG A 25 -2.61 6.50 19.35
N LYS A 26 -3.60 7.17 18.79
CA LYS A 26 -4.52 6.58 17.82
C LYS A 26 -3.79 6.18 16.53
N ALA A 27 -2.84 7.00 16.07
CA ALA A 27 -1.99 6.66 14.93
C ALA A 27 -1.20 5.36 15.17
N HIS A 28 -0.60 5.20 16.35
CA HIS A 28 0.10 3.97 16.73
C HIS A 28 -0.84 2.77 16.76
N ASP A 29 -2.05 2.92 17.28
CA ASP A 29 -3.05 1.84 17.31
C ASP A 29 -3.38 1.38 15.90
N TYR A 30 -3.60 2.31 14.96
CA TYR A 30 -3.85 1.97 13.56
C TYR A 30 -2.67 1.29 12.88
N LEU A 31 -1.46 1.81 13.08
CA LEU A 31 -0.23 1.23 12.50
C LEU A 31 0.09 -0.16 13.06
N ASN A 32 -0.30 -0.45 14.29
CA ASN A 32 -0.19 -1.80 14.87
C ASN A 32 -1.23 -2.77 14.27
N TYR A 33 -2.33 -2.25 13.76
CA TYR A 33 -3.40 -3.07 13.20
C TYR A 33 -3.21 -3.34 11.71
N THR A 34 -2.84 -2.32 10.92
CA THR A 34 -2.65 -2.44 9.48
C THR A 34 -1.70 -1.38 8.94
N ALA A 35 -1.25 -1.56 7.71
CA ALA A 35 -0.39 -0.58 7.03
C ALA A 35 -1.19 0.60 6.50
N PHE A 36 -0.62 1.79 6.58
CA PHE A 36 -1.18 3.04 6.06
C PHE A 36 -0.16 3.82 5.27
N SER A 37 -0.63 4.59 4.29
CA SER A 37 0.14 5.69 3.72
C SER A 37 0.11 6.89 4.65
N TYR A 38 1.04 7.83 4.48
CA TYR A 38 1.07 9.10 5.22
C TYR A 38 -0.28 9.84 5.13
N THR A 39 -0.75 10.09 3.91
CA THR A 39 -2.02 10.77 3.69
C THR A 39 -3.23 9.95 4.11
N GLY A 40 -3.17 8.64 3.94
CA GLY A 40 -4.22 7.72 4.37
C GLY A 40 -4.41 7.72 5.89
N LEU A 41 -3.31 7.75 6.65
CA LEU A 41 -3.39 7.83 8.11
C LEU A 41 -3.92 9.17 8.60
N ILE A 42 -3.51 10.28 7.98
CA ILE A 42 -4.10 11.60 8.28
C ILE A 42 -5.63 11.55 8.05
N GLY A 43 -6.06 11.08 6.88
CA GLY A 43 -7.49 10.97 6.57
C GLY A 43 -8.26 10.09 7.54
N GLN A 44 -7.65 9.00 8.00
CA GLN A 44 -8.27 8.12 8.99
C GLN A 44 -8.43 8.81 10.35
N LEU A 45 -7.43 9.56 10.79
CA LEU A 45 -7.51 10.33 12.03
C LEU A 45 -8.54 11.46 11.95
N GLU A 46 -8.62 12.15 10.82
CA GLU A 46 -9.66 13.15 10.56
C GLU A 46 -11.07 12.53 10.60
N TYR A 47 -11.23 11.34 10.04
CA TYR A 47 -12.49 10.58 10.12
C TYR A 47 -12.88 10.24 11.56
N GLU A 48 -11.91 10.01 12.43
CA GLU A 48 -12.12 9.80 13.89
C GLU A 48 -12.47 11.11 14.62
N GLY A 49 -12.39 12.25 13.96
CA GLY A 49 -12.78 13.56 14.51
C GLY A 49 -11.61 14.41 14.99
N PHE A 50 -10.35 13.99 14.77
CA PHE A 50 -9.19 14.84 15.04
C PHE A 50 -9.13 15.98 14.02
N THR A 51 -8.62 17.14 14.44
CA THR A 51 -8.36 18.23 13.50
C THR A 51 -7.23 17.86 12.54
N THR A 52 -7.15 18.55 11.40
CA THR A 52 -6.05 18.35 10.45
C THR A 52 -4.68 18.59 11.10
N GLU A 53 -4.58 19.59 11.97
CA GLU A 53 -3.35 19.87 12.72
C GLU A 53 -2.97 18.75 13.67
N GLU A 54 -3.93 18.23 14.43
CA GLU A 54 -3.71 17.09 15.35
C GLU A 54 -3.31 15.81 14.58
N ALA A 55 -4.01 15.53 13.48
CA ALA A 55 -3.72 14.37 12.62
C ALA A 55 -2.33 14.48 11.98
N THR A 56 -1.99 15.65 11.44
CA THR A 56 -0.67 15.89 10.83
C THR A 56 0.44 15.76 11.87
N TYR A 57 0.26 16.36 13.05
CA TYR A 57 1.20 16.21 14.16
C TYR A 57 1.43 14.72 14.48
N ALA A 58 0.36 13.95 14.61
CA ALA A 58 0.43 12.52 14.93
C ALA A 58 1.22 11.74 13.89
N VAL A 59 0.94 11.97 12.61
CA VAL A 59 1.57 11.25 11.51
C VAL A 59 3.03 11.65 11.34
N ASP A 60 3.37 12.92 11.56
CA ASP A 60 4.76 13.41 11.55
C ASP A 60 5.60 12.84 12.70
N ASN A 61 4.97 12.49 13.82
CA ASN A 61 5.65 12.05 15.03
C ASN A 61 5.50 10.55 15.34
N CYS A 62 4.75 9.79 14.52
CA CYS A 62 4.50 8.37 14.80
C CYS A 62 5.70 7.45 14.55
N GLY A 63 6.73 7.94 13.88
CA GLY A 63 7.96 7.17 13.59
C GLY A 63 7.81 6.11 12.51
N ALA A 64 6.74 6.14 11.72
CA ALA A 64 6.56 5.20 10.62
C ALA A 64 7.56 5.43 9.49
N ASP A 65 8.04 4.34 8.91
CA ASP A 65 8.74 4.36 7.63
C ASP A 65 7.70 4.12 6.52
N TRP A 66 7.44 5.12 5.71
CA TRP A 66 6.39 5.08 4.69
C TRP A 66 6.73 4.12 3.54
N PHE A 67 8.00 3.90 3.25
CA PHE A 67 8.42 2.85 2.32
C PHE A 67 8.09 1.46 2.87
N GLU A 68 8.38 1.22 4.14
CA GLU A 68 8.03 -0.04 4.82
C GLU A 68 6.51 -0.23 4.87
N GLN A 69 5.74 0.83 5.13
CA GLN A 69 4.28 0.78 5.11
C GLN A 69 3.75 0.40 3.72
N ALA A 70 4.34 0.95 2.65
CA ALA A 70 3.97 0.59 1.29
C ALA A 70 4.29 -0.89 0.99
N GLU A 71 5.44 -1.40 1.42
CA GLU A 71 5.81 -2.81 1.27
C GLU A 71 4.84 -3.75 2.00
N LYS A 72 4.44 -3.40 3.22
CA LYS A 72 3.43 -4.15 3.98
C LYS A 72 2.07 -4.14 3.28
N LYS A 73 1.65 -2.98 2.77
CA LYS A 73 0.38 -2.86 2.04
C LYS A 73 0.40 -3.66 0.74
N ALA A 74 1.51 -3.65 0.00
CA ALA A 74 1.68 -4.47 -1.20
C ALA A 74 1.54 -5.97 -0.89
N ALA A 75 2.16 -6.43 0.19
CA ALA A 75 2.04 -7.82 0.64
C ALA A 75 0.59 -8.19 0.98
N ASP A 76 -0.13 -7.30 1.66
CA ASP A 76 -1.53 -7.50 1.99
C ASP A 76 -2.39 -7.66 0.73
N TYR A 77 -2.20 -6.79 -0.28
CA TYR A 77 -2.92 -6.88 -1.54
C TYR A 77 -2.62 -8.17 -2.31
N LEU A 78 -1.36 -8.56 -2.38
CA LEU A 78 -0.95 -9.80 -3.08
C LEU A 78 -1.44 -11.06 -2.38
N ASN A 79 -1.63 -11.02 -1.07
CA ASN A 79 -2.25 -12.11 -0.32
C ASN A 79 -3.76 -12.23 -0.58
N TYR A 80 -4.40 -11.13 -0.95
CA TYR A 80 -5.83 -11.07 -1.17
C TYR A 80 -6.24 -11.34 -2.62
N SER A 81 -5.48 -10.84 -3.59
CA SER A 81 -5.80 -10.90 -5.01
C SER A 81 -4.54 -10.90 -5.88
N ALA A 82 -4.69 -11.22 -7.15
CA ALA A 82 -3.61 -11.12 -8.12
C ALA A 82 -3.54 -9.69 -8.69
N PHE A 83 -2.32 -9.22 -8.92
CA PHE A 83 -2.05 -7.91 -9.49
C PHE A 83 -0.99 -7.98 -10.59
N SER A 84 -1.09 -7.10 -11.57
CA SER A 84 0.06 -6.76 -12.41
C SER A 84 0.99 -5.81 -11.67
N TYR A 85 2.23 -5.70 -12.11
CA TYR A 85 3.20 -4.75 -11.56
C TYR A 85 2.65 -3.31 -11.53
N THR A 86 2.17 -2.83 -12.68
CA THR A 86 1.60 -1.48 -12.78
C THR A 86 0.27 -1.34 -12.05
N GLY A 87 -0.52 -2.41 -12.01
CA GLY A 87 -1.77 -2.45 -11.26
C GLY A 87 -1.55 -2.34 -9.75
N LEU A 88 -0.52 -3.01 -9.23
CA LEU A 88 -0.16 -2.90 -7.81
C LEU A 88 0.32 -1.48 -7.46
N ILE A 89 1.18 -0.88 -8.30
CA ILE A 89 1.62 0.51 -8.13
C ILE A 89 0.41 1.44 -8.10
N GLY A 90 -0.50 1.33 -9.08
CA GLY A 90 -1.71 2.15 -9.13
C GLY A 90 -2.59 2.00 -7.90
N GLN A 91 -2.73 0.79 -7.39
CA GLN A 91 -3.51 0.53 -6.17
C GLN A 91 -2.87 1.17 -4.94
N LEU A 92 -1.56 1.10 -4.81
CA LEU A 92 -0.83 1.75 -3.72
C LEU A 92 -0.92 3.27 -3.80
N GLU A 93 -0.82 3.84 -5.01
CA GLU A 93 -1.02 5.27 -5.22
C GLU A 93 -2.45 5.71 -4.85
N TYR A 94 -3.44 4.89 -5.16
CA TYR A 94 -4.84 5.13 -4.76
C TYR A 94 -4.99 5.14 -3.22
N GLU A 95 -4.23 4.32 -2.51
CA GLU A 95 -4.18 4.32 -1.04
C GLU A 95 -3.45 5.56 -0.46
N GLY A 96 -2.86 6.39 -1.31
CA GLY A 96 -2.19 7.62 -0.91
C GLY A 96 -0.66 7.51 -0.79
N PHE A 97 -0.06 6.38 -1.16
CA PHE A 97 1.40 6.28 -1.25
C PHE A 97 1.91 7.11 -2.42
N THR A 98 3.11 7.66 -2.28
CA THR A 98 3.77 8.34 -3.39
C THR A 98 4.14 7.34 -4.49
N THR A 99 4.34 7.81 -5.71
CA THR A 99 4.80 6.96 -6.82
C THR A 99 6.11 6.26 -6.48
N GLU A 100 7.03 6.93 -5.79
CA GLU A 100 8.31 6.37 -5.36
C GLU A 100 8.11 5.25 -4.33
N GLU A 101 7.29 5.47 -3.32
CA GLU A 101 6.95 4.45 -2.30
C GLU A 101 6.27 3.23 -2.95
N ALA A 102 5.30 3.47 -3.81
CA ALA A 102 4.56 2.42 -4.51
C ALA A 102 5.44 1.60 -5.45
N THR A 103 6.31 2.27 -6.22
CA THR A 103 7.23 1.60 -7.15
C THR A 103 8.24 0.73 -6.39
N ARG A 104 8.83 1.26 -5.33
CA ARG A 104 9.76 0.52 -4.48
C ARG A 104 9.08 -0.70 -3.85
N ALA A 105 7.86 -0.55 -3.38
CA ALA A 105 7.09 -1.66 -2.81
C ALA A 105 6.85 -2.77 -3.86
N ALA A 106 6.47 -2.40 -5.08
CA ALA A 106 6.29 -3.35 -6.17
C ALA A 106 7.60 -4.04 -6.59
N ASP A 107 8.71 -3.31 -6.57
CA ASP A 107 10.03 -3.85 -6.88
C ASP A 107 10.52 -4.84 -5.82
N ASN A 108 10.17 -4.64 -4.57
CA ASN A 108 10.66 -5.42 -3.43
C ASN A 108 9.68 -6.50 -2.95
N CYS A 109 8.47 -6.58 -3.50
CA CYS A 109 7.45 -7.52 -3.01
C CYS A 109 7.74 -9.00 -3.30
N GLY A 110 8.70 -9.30 -4.18
CA GLY A 110 9.08 -10.67 -4.54
C GLY A 110 8.06 -11.40 -5.40
N ALA A 111 7.08 -10.72 -5.98
CA ALA A 111 6.09 -11.35 -6.83
C ALA A 111 6.69 -11.81 -8.16
N ASP A 112 6.27 -12.99 -8.60
CA ASP A 112 6.47 -13.42 -9.98
C ASP A 112 5.28 -12.91 -10.82
N TRP A 113 5.52 -11.97 -11.69
CA TRP A 113 4.48 -11.32 -12.48
C TRP A 113 3.84 -12.24 -13.51
N ASN A 114 4.56 -13.25 -13.99
CA ASN A 114 4.00 -14.33 -14.82
C ASN A 114 2.98 -15.15 -14.00
N GLU A 115 3.34 -15.52 -12.77
CA GLU A 115 2.41 -16.21 -11.87
C GLU A 115 1.21 -15.35 -11.50
N GLN A 116 1.41 -14.06 -11.30
CA GLN A 116 0.30 -13.13 -11.07
C GLN A 116 -0.68 -13.11 -12.25
N ALA A 117 -0.16 -13.13 -13.48
CA ALA A 117 -0.98 -13.24 -14.69
C ALA A 117 -1.76 -14.56 -14.75
N VAL A 118 -1.14 -15.68 -14.36
CA VAL A 118 -1.84 -16.98 -14.26
C VAL A 118 -2.99 -16.91 -13.27
N LYS A 119 -2.75 -16.37 -12.10
CA LYS A 119 -3.77 -16.21 -11.05
C LYS A 119 -4.90 -15.28 -11.49
N LYS A 120 -4.56 -14.16 -12.11
CA LYS A 120 -5.55 -13.20 -12.61
C LYS A 120 -6.41 -13.79 -13.72
N ALA A 121 -5.81 -14.52 -14.65
CA ALA A 121 -6.54 -15.24 -15.68
C ALA A 121 -7.52 -16.25 -15.09
N LYS A 122 -7.09 -17.01 -14.08
CA LYS A 122 -7.94 -17.92 -13.34
C LYS A 122 -9.10 -17.23 -12.65
N GLU A 123 -8.85 -16.11 -11.98
CA GLU A 123 -9.90 -15.31 -11.34
C GLU A 123 -11.00 -14.93 -12.35
N TYR A 124 -10.62 -14.46 -13.54
CA TYR A 124 -11.58 -14.13 -14.60
C TYR A 124 -12.35 -15.33 -15.11
N LEU A 125 -11.67 -16.47 -15.33
CA LEU A 125 -12.31 -17.70 -15.83
C LEU A 125 -13.25 -18.33 -14.80
N ASP A 126 -12.94 -18.19 -13.51
CA ASP A 126 -13.84 -18.64 -12.45
C ASP A 126 -15.13 -17.80 -12.39
N TYR A 127 -15.05 -16.56 -12.84
CA TYR A 127 -16.16 -15.61 -12.83
C TYR A 127 -16.98 -15.61 -14.13
N SER A 128 -16.34 -15.79 -15.28
CA SER A 128 -16.99 -15.69 -16.60
C SER A 128 -16.25 -16.50 -17.66
N SER A 129 -16.89 -16.65 -18.83
CA SER A 129 -16.29 -17.32 -19.97
C SER A 129 -15.55 -16.30 -20.86
N PHE A 130 -14.39 -16.68 -21.36
CA PHE A 130 -13.57 -15.86 -22.23
C PHE A 130 -13.02 -16.67 -23.41
N SER A 131 -12.90 -16.03 -24.56
CA SER A 131 -12.00 -16.52 -25.61
C SER A 131 -10.55 -16.26 -25.20
N ARG A 132 -9.61 -16.99 -25.78
CA ARG A 132 -8.18 -16.73 -25.61
C ARG A 132 -7.81 -15.25 -25.83
N SER A 133 -8.19 -14.71 -26.99
CA SER A 133 -7.87 -13.32 -27.33
C SER A 133 -8.57 -12.31 -26.40
N GLY A 134 -9.80 -12.58 -25.99
CA GLY A 134 -10.55 -11.75 -25.05
C GLY A 134 -9.89 -11.70 -23.69
N LEU A 135 -9.44 -12.83 -23.17
CA LEU A 135 -8.76 -12.89 -21.87
C LEU A 135 -7.38 -12.23 -21.90
N ILE A 136 -6.61 -12.43 -22.98
CA ILE A 136 -5.34 -11.73 -23.17
C ILE A 136 -5.56 -10.20 -23.15
N SER A 137 -6.57 -9.71 -23.88
CA SER A 137 -6.91 -8.28 -23.90
C SER A 137 -7.29 -7.77 -22.50
N GLN A 138 -8.05 -8.55 -21.73
CA GLN A 138 -8.44 -8.19 -20.39
C GLN A 138 -7.23 -8.11 -19.44
N LEU A 139 -6.31 -9.05 -19.50
CA LEU A 139 -5.10 -9.02 -18.71
C LEU A 139 -4.19 -7.84 -19.07
N LYS A 140 -4.10 -7.50 -20.35
CA LYS A 140 -3.37 -6.31 -20.80
C LYS A 140 -4.01 -5.02 -20.26
N TYR A 141 -5.32 -4.96 -20.22
CA TYR A 141 -6.04 -3.84 -19.61
C TYR A 141 -5.73 -3.70 -18.11
N GLU A 142 -5.56 -4.82 -17.41
CA GLU A 142 -5.12 -4.86 -16.01
C GLU A 142 -3.66 -4.44 -15.81
N GLY A 143 -2.90 -4.23 -16.88
CA GLY A 143 -1.52 -3.77 -16.83
C GLY A 143 -0.46 -4.84 -17.01
N PHE A 144 -0.84 -6.10 -17.30
CA PHE A 144 0.14 -7.13 -17.65
C PHE A 144 0.74 -6.85 -19.03
N THR A 145 2.00 -7.22 -19.22
CA THR A 145 2.62 -7.19 -20.55
C THR A 145 1.96 -8.23 -21.46
N THR A 146 2.13 -8.09 -22.76
CA THR A 146 1.61 -9.08 -23.72
C THR A 146 2.14 -10.47 -23.42
N GLU A 147 3.43 -10.59 -23.14
CA GLU A 147 4.09 -11.88 -22.81
C GLU A 147 3.52 -12.50 -21.53
N GLN A 148 3.33 -11.70 -20.47
CA GLN A 148 2.72 -12.13 -19.22
C GLN A 148 1.26 -12.58 -19.42
N ALA A 149 0.50 -11.81 -20.17
CA ALA A 149 -0.89 -12.13 -20.46
C ALA A 149 -1.03 -13.43 -21.27
N GLU A 150 -0.22 -13.60 -22.32
CA GLU A 150 -0.19 -14.85 -23.11
C GLU A 150 0.20 -16.05 -22.27
N TYR A 151 1.22 -15.88 -21.43
CA TYR A 151 1.65 -16.93 -20.50
C TYR A 151 0.52 -17.31 -19.53
N GLY A 152 -0.09 -16.32 -18.88
CA GLY A 152 -1.17 -16.53 -17.92
C GLY A 152 -2.37 -17.27 -18.52
N VAL A 153 -2.77 -16.89 -19.71
CA VAL A 153 -3.88 -17.51 -20.45
C VAL A 153 -3.53 -18.95 -20.88
N THR A 154 -2.32 -19.16 -21.40
CA THR A 154 -1.85 -20.49 -21.81
C THR A 154 -1.80 -21.45 -20.64
N GLN A 155 -1.32 -21.02 -19.47
CA GLN A 155 -1.26 -21.87 -18.28
C GLN A 155 -2.65 -22.25 -17.75
N ASN A 156 -3.69 -21.53 -18.11
CA ASN A 156 -5.07 -21.87 -17.81
C ASN A 156 -5.76 -22.71 -18.88
N GLY A 157 -5.04 -23.14 -19.89
CA GLY A 157 -5.52 -24.10 -20.90
C GLY A 157 -6.22 -23.48 -22.11
N LEU A 158 -6.07 -22.16 -22.33
CA LEU A 158 -6.62 -21.47 -23.51
C LEU A 158 -5.59 -21.19 -24.57
#